data_f4c44ca2e96269539d018de6f206d12b
#
_entry.id   f4c44ca2e96269539d018de6f206d12b
#
_cell.length_a   1.000
_cell.length_b   1.000
_cell.length_c   1.000
_cell.angle_alpha   90.00
_cell.angle_beta   90.00
_cell.angle_gamma   90.00
#
_symmetry.space_group_name_H-M   'P 1'
#
loop_
_entity.id
_entity.type
_entity.pdbx_description
1 polymer ?
#
loop_
_entity_poly.entity_id
_entity_poly.type
_entity_poly.pdbx_seq_one_letter_code
_entity_poly.pdbx_strand_id
1 'polypeptide(L)'
;MKIAVVGSGISGLSAAWALKDTADVTLFEKRERIGGHSCTKTVDYDGRKIEVDVGFIVYNALNYPNLIAFFDALDVETERSDMSFAVSNPSGYEWSSNVRGFFAQKRNLFDPAFHHFWRSILRFNDIAREELDSRRVKDTTLGAWLDRHGFDENFRENYILPMGAAIWSTPEDRMLEYPALSFFRFFDNHRLMHKERPHWRTVTGGSQSYVKKVVAALGDRVRAGTEIRDVSRFGDQVKLEASDGRQHVFDHVILASHSDQSLAMLGDEFEDRRFMLRSIHYRPNQIYLHRDPALMPKHRSAWAAWNVLRQEGEDICLTYWMNTLQNLPKACPLFVTLNPNMPPAEDKTFSSFTFDHPQFDTPAEAAVREIKRVNGEGGLWLAGAWMGSGFHEDGLKSGLETALSLGGKVPWVPQNISPRRAPEKVAAEGAHLKIVGKNG
;
A
#
# COMPACT_ATOMS: atom_id res chain seq x y z
N MET A 1 19.59 23.24 -5.21
CA MET A 1 18.92 22.70 -4.04
C MET A 1 19.32 21.23 -3.91
N LYS A 2 19.82 20.82 -2.75
CA LYS A 2 20.21 19.43 -2.46
C LYS A 2 19.09 18.75 -1.71
N ILE A 3 18.63 17.59 -2.20
CA ILE A 3 17.49 16.86 -1.61
C ILE A 3 17.91 15.42 -1.37
N ALA A 4 17.70 14.95 -0.13
CA ALA A 4 17.77 13.52 0.17
C ALA A 4 16.37 12.90 0.11
N VAL A 5 16.29 11.70 -0.46
CA VAL A 5 15.12 10.82 -0.38
C VAL A 5 15.54 9.56 0.36
N VAL A 6 14.88 9.22 1.46
CA VAL A 6 15.20 8.06 2.29
C VAL A 6 14.09 7.02 2.16
N GLY A 7 14.42 5.87 1.59
CA GLY A 7 13.49 4.78 1.25
C GLY A 7 13.20 4.72 -0.25
N SER A 8 13.35 3.52 -0.81
CA SER A 8 13.20 3.25 -2.24
C SER A 8 11.89 2.54 -2.62
N GLY A 9 10.85 2.65 -1.80
CA GLY A 9 9.49 2.28 -2.18
C GLY A 9 8.96 3.20 -3.29
N ILE A 10 7.74 2.93 -3.77
CA ILE A 10 7.13 3.72 -4.85
C ILE A 10 7.11 5.22 -4.55
N SER A 11 6.93 5.62 -3.28
CA SER A 11 6.94 7.03 -2.86
C SER A 11 8.30 7.69 -3.07
N GLY A 12 9.38 7.01 -2.63
CA GLY A 12 10.73 7.55 -2.80
C GLY A 12 11.19 7.51 -4.25
N LEU A 13 10.88 6.43 -4.97
CA LEU A 13 11.22 6.31 -6.39
C LEU A 13 10.53 7.39 -7.23
N SER A 14 9.24 7.64 -7.01
CA SER A 14 8.50 8.69 -7.74
C SER A 14 8.99 10.09 -7.39
N ALA A 15 9.27 10.34 -6.11
CA ALA A 15 9.82 11.62 -5.67
C ALA A 15 11.19 11.90 -6.29
N ALA A 16 12.12 10.94 -6.18
CA ALA A 16 13.46 11.08 -6.74
C ALA A 16 13.44 11.25 -8.27
N TRP A 17 12.58 10.47 -8.95
CA TRP A 17 12.43 10.55 -10.40
C TRP A 17 11.87 11.91 -10.85
N ALA A 18 10.86 12.46 -10.15
CA ALA A 18 10.29 13.76 -10.49
C ALA A 18 11.26 14.92 -10.22
N LEU A 19 12.20 14.75 -9.29
CA LEU A 19 13.21 15.76 -8.93
C LEU A 19 14.50 15.66 -9.74
N LYS A 20 14.74 14.57 -10.48
CA LYS A 20 16.04 14.25 -11.11
C LYS A 20 16.62 15.33 -12.00
N ASP A 21 15.77 16.13 -12.65
CA ASP A 21 16.18 17.18 -13.60
C ASP A 21 16.13 18.60 -13.00
N THR A 22 15.62 18.76 -11.77
CA THR A 22 15.39 20.07 -11.15
C THR A 22 16.17 20.28 -9.85
N ALA A 23 16.71 19.20 -9.26
CA ALA A 23 17.46 19.24 -8.01
C ALA A 23 18.65 18.27 -8.01
N ASP A 24 19.60 18.52 -7.12
CA ASP A 24 20.66 17.55 -6.76
C ASP A 24 20.08 16.56 -5.76
N VAL A 25 19.48 15.47 -6.30
CA VAL A 25 18.75 14.47 -5.51
C VAL A 25 19.62 13.24 -5.24
N THR A 26 19.61 12.75 -4.00
CA THR A 26 20.22 11.47 -3.60
C THR A 26 19.17 10.59 -2.97
N LEU A 27 19.01 9.36 -3.50
CA LEU A 27 18.10 8.33 -2.97
C LEU A 27 18.89 7.32 -2.13
N PHE A 28 18.55 7.21 -0.86
CA PHE A 28 19.12 6.24 0.09
C PHE A 28 18.18 5.07 0.32
N GLU A 29 18.72 3.87 0.29
CA GLU A 29 17.99 2.63 0.62
C GLU A 29 18.87 1.73 1.51
N LYS A 30 18.33 1.28 2.64
CA LYS A 30 19.06 0.43 3.61
C LYS A 30 19.40 -0.96 3.08
N ARG A 31 18.58 -1.48 2.16
CA ARG A 31 18.79 -2.80 1.55
C ARG A 31 19.53 -2.66 0.21
N GLU A 32 20.22 -3.72 -0.20
CA GLU A 32 20.77 -3.80 -1.56
C GLU A 32 19.66 -3.82 -2.62
N ARG A 33 18.50 -4.40 -2.29
CA ARG A 33 17.35 -4.45 -3.18
C ARG A 33 16.53 -3.16 -3.10
N ILE A 34 16.43 -2.46 -4.21
CA ILE A 34 15.59 -1.29 -4.42
C ILE A 34 14.15 -1.71 -4.73
N GLY A 35 13.15 -0.90 -4.33
CA GLY A 35 11.77 -1.05 -4.76
C GLY A 35 10.73 -1.26 -3.65
N GLY A 36 11.15 -1.45 -2.39
CA GLY A 36 10.21 -1.65 -1.28
C GLY A 36 9.27 -2.83 -1.54
N HIS A 37 7.95 -2.59 -1.55
CA HIS A 37 6.93 -3.61 -1.86
C HIS A 37 6.86 -4.02 -3.35
N SER A 38 7.52 -3.32 -4.26
CA SER A 38 7.74 -3.82 -5.62
C SER A 38 8.85 -4.85 -5.58
N CYS A 39 8.44 -6.09 -5.31
CA CYS A 39 9.34 -7.20 -5.02
C CYS A 39 9.00 -8.40 -5.89
N THR A 40 9.76 -8.59 -6.95
CA THR A 40 9.71 -9.77 -7.82
C THR A 40 10.76 -10.77 -7.37
N LYS A 41 10.37 -12.03 -7.17
CA LYS A 41 11.24 -13.16 -6.83
C LYS A 41 11.40 -14.06 -8.04
N THR A 42 12.61 -14.50 -8.31
CA THR A 42 12.87 -15.56 -9.28
C THR A 42 12.80 -16.90 -8.57
N VAL A 43 11.86 -17.75 -8.96
CA VAL A 43 11.79 -19.12 -8.47
C VAL A 43 12.33 -20.08 -9.51
N ASP A 44 13.04 -21.12 -9.06
CA ASP A 44 13.36 -22.27 -9.88
C ASP A 44 12.25 -23.33 -9.71
N TYR A 45 11.39 -23.44 -10.70
CA TYR A 45 10.31 -24.42 -10.72
C TYR A 45 10.73 -25.62 -11.55
N ASP A 46 11.40 -26.58 -10.91
CA ASP A 46 11.90 -27.81 -11.53
C ASP A 46 12.75 -27.54 -12.80
N GLY A 47 13.71 -26.59 -12.69
CA GLY A 47 14.61 -26.18 -13.76
C GLY A 47 14.09 -25.02 -14.63
N ARG A 48 12.86 -24.55 -14.41
CA ARG A 48 12.28 -23.38 -15.09
C ARG A 48 12.30 -22.16 -14.18
N LYS A 49 12.99 -21.11 -14.58
CA LYS A 49 12.96 -19.82 -13.87
C LYS A 49 11.68 -19.06 -14.17
N ILE A 50 10.98 -18.63 -13.11
CA ILE A 50 9.71 -17.87 -13.18
C ILE A 50 9.81 -16.67 -12.26
N GLU A 51 9.49 -15.48 -12.79
CA GLU A 51 9.43 -14.24 -12.03
C GLU A 51 8.05 -14.08 -11.38
N VAL A 52 7.99 -13.91 -10.05
CA VAL A 52 6.75 -13.84 -9.28
C VAL A 52 6.78 -12.63 -8.35
N ASP A 53 5.79 -11.76 -8.46
CA ASP A 53 5.60 -10.66 -7.51
C ASP A 53 5.05 -11.16 -6.18
N VAL A 54 5.62 -10.65 -5.09
CA VAL A 54 5.23 -11.05 -3.74
C VAL A 54 4.79 -9.86 -2.85
N GLY A 55 4.68 -8.68 -3.44
CA GLY A 55 4.19 -7.47 -2.79
C GLY A 55 3.17 -6.76 -3.68
N PHE A 56 3.57 -5.74 -4.43
CA PHE A 56 2.69 -5.09 -5.41
C PHE A 56 2.50 -5.98 -6.63
N ILE A 57 1.25 -6.31 -6.97
CA ILE A 57 0.92 -7.27 -8.04
C ILE A 57 0.04 -6.62 -9.11
N VAL A 58 -1.06 -5.94 -8.73
CA VAL A 58 -2.11 -5.50 -9.66
C VAL A 58 -2.53 -4.05 -9.44
N TYR A 59 -3.02 -3.44 -10.50
CA TYR A 59 -3.59 -2.09 -10.51
C TYR A 59 -4.68 -1.99 -11.58
N ASN A 60 -5.43 -0.89 -11.61
CA ASN A 60 -6.44 -0.63 -12.64
C ASN A 60 -6.43 0.84 -13.08
N ALA A 61 -6.96 1.12 -14.27
CA ALA A 61 -6.92 2.45 -14.86
C ALA A 61 -7.79 3.49 -14.11
N LEU A 62 -8.82 3.04 -13.42
CA LEU A 62 -9.75 3.95 -12.73
C LEU A 62 -9.15 4.55 -11.47
N ASN A 63 -8.45 3.71 -10.68
CA ASN A 63 -7.97 4.06 -9.35
C ASN A 63 -6.48 4.44 -9.31
N TYR A 64 -5.74 4.17 -10.38
CA TYR A 64 -4.30 4.35 -10.44
C TYR A 64 -3.87 5.27 -11.62
N PRO A 65 -4.52 6.46 -11.78
CA PRO A 65 -4.26 7.30 -12.94
C PRO A 65 -2.83 7.84 -13.01
N ASN A 66 -2.23 8.17 -11.86
CA ASN A 66 -0.86 8.66 -11.83
C ASN A 66 0.15 7.53 -12.01
N LEU A 67 -0.14 6.33 -11.49
CA LEU A 67 0.72 5.16 -11.69
C LEU A 67 0.76 4.75 -13.16
N ILE A 68 -0.38 4.80 -13.86
CA ILE A 68 -0.44 4.55 -15.29
C ILE A 68 0.40 5.57 -16.06
N ALA A 69 0.20 6.86 -15.79
CA ALA A 69 0.98 7.90 -16.43
C ALA A 69 2.49 7.79 -16.14
N PHE A 70 2.84 7.34 -14.92
CA PHE A 70 4.22 7.05 -14.55
C PHE A 70 4.79 5.85 -15.33
N PHE A 71 4.01 4.77 -15.48
CA PHE A 71 4.39 3.61 -16.28
C PHE A 71 4.53 3.93 -17.76
N ASP A 72 3.61 4.74 -18.31
CA ASP A 72 3.69 5.22 -19.68
C ASP A 72 4.95 6.07 -19.91
N ALA A 73 5.27 6.99 -18.98
CA ALA A 73 6.48 7.81 -19.05
C ALA A 73 7.79 7.00 -18.93
N LEU A 74 7.73 5.82 -18.34
CA LEU A 74 8.85 4.88 -18.20
C LEU A 74 8.83 3.78 -19.28
N ASP A 75 7.84 3.77 -20.18
CA ASP A 75 7.64 2.71 -21.16
C ASP A 75 7.59 1.31 -20.51
N VAL A 76 6.77 1.16 -19.46
CA VAL A 76 6.58 -0.09 -18.71
C VAL A 76 5.53 -0.94 -19.38
N GLU A 77 5.89 -2.13 -19.82
CA GLU A 77 4.94 -3.09 -20.38
C GLU A 77 4.02 -3.66 -19.29
N THR A 78 2.73 -3.75 -19.62
CA THR A 78 1.71 -4.25 -18.70
C THR A 78 0.71 -5.14 -19.43
N GLU A 79 0.09 -6.06 -18.71
CA GLU A 79 -0.87 -7.01 -19.27
C GLU A 79 -2.14 -7.12 -18.42
N ARG A 80 -3.20 -7.74 -18.97
CA ARG A 80 -4.46 -7.94 -18.24
C ARG A 80 -4.27 -8.92 -17.09
N SER A 81 -4.97 -8.69 -15.99
CA SER A 81 -4.98 -9.53 -14.81
C SER A 81 -6.42 -9.92 -14.41
N ASP A 82 -6.54 -10.98 -13.64
CA ASP A 82 -7.79 -11.44 -13.01
C ASP A 82 -7.84 -10.94 -11.55
N MET A 83 -9.03 -10.51 -11.11
CA MET A 83 -9.27 -10.07 -9.71
C MET A 83 -10.51 -10.76 -9.14
N SER A 84 -10.69 -12.03 -9.48
CA SER A 84 -11.69 -12.87 -8.83
C SER A 84 -11.34 -13.13 -7.36
N PHE A 85 -12.40 -13.29 -6.55
CA PHE A 85 -12.30 -13.45 -5.11
C PHE A 85 -13.05 -14.71 -4.67
N ALA A 86 -12.52 -15.44 -3.72
CA ALA A 86 -13.13 -16.64 -3.14
C ALA A 86 -13.04 -16.62 -1.61
N VAL A 87 -14.02 -17.25 -0.98
CA VAL A 87 -14.04 -17.55 0.46
C VAL A 87 -14.24 -19.04 0.65
N SER A 88 -13.43 -19.61 1.53
CA SER A 88 -13.56 -20.97 2.04
C SER A 88 -13.50 -20.95 3.56
N ASN A 89 -14.43 -21.60 4.24
CA ASN A 89 -14.43 -21.65 5.69
C ASN A 89 -14.35 -23.09 6.23
N PRO A 90 -14.01 -23.29 7.51
CA PRO A 90 -13.85 -24.62 8.11
C PRO A 90 -15.10 -25.49 8.05
N SER A 91 -16.30 -24.90 8.01
CA SER A 91 -17.57 -25.63 7.85
C SER A 91 -17.73 -26.28 6.47
N GLY A 92 -16.78 -26.03 5.55
CA GLY A 92 -16.80 -26.50 4.18
C GLY A 92 -17.69 -25.67 3.25
N TYR A 93 -18.03 -24.43 3.62
CA TYR A 93 -18.70 -23.48 2.76
C TYR A 93 -17.69 -22.79 1.85
N GLU A 94 -17.88 -22.92 0.53
CA GLU A 94 -16.97 -22.35 -0.47
C GLU A 94 -17.75 -21.71 -1.61
N TRP A 95 -17.32 -20.52 -1.99
CA TRP A 95 -17.81 -19.80 -3.15
C TRP A 95 -16.77 -18.87 -3.73
N SER A 96 -16.93 -18.47 -4.99
CA SER A 96 -16.13 -17.40 -5.57
C SER A 96 -16.94 -16.46 -6.47
N SER A 97 -16.39 -15.30 -6.74
CA SER A 97 -17.07 -14.24 -7.51
C SER A 97 -17.19 -14.53 -9.01
N ASN A 98 -16.58 -15.60 -9.51
CA ASN A 98 -16.76 -16.05 -10.89
C ASN A 98 -17.99 -16.97 -11.02
N VAL A 99 -18.61 -17.02 -12.20
CA VAL A 99 -19.87 -17.75 -12.41
C VAL A 99 -19.79 -19.24 -12.04
N ARG A 100 -18.67 -19.89 -12.36
CA ARG A 100 -18.47 -21.33 -12.03
C ARG A 100 -18.24 -21.55 -10.54
N GLY A 101 -17.50 -20.67 -9.91
CA GLY A 101 -17.16 -20.77 -8.52
C GLY A 101 -18.27 -20.31 -7.57
N PHE A 102 -19.18 -19.46 -8.04
CA PHE A 102 -20.35 -19.06 -7.27
C PHE A 102 -21.19 -20.29 -6.89
N PHE A 103 -21.33 -21.23 -7.81
CA PHE A 103 -21.96 -22.53 -7.59
C PHE A 103 -20.97 -23.70 -7.52
N ALA A 104 -19.78 -23.46 -6.98
CA ALA A 104 -18.78 -24.51 -6.79
C ALA A 104 -19.34 -25.72 -6.04
N GLN A 105 -20.21 -25.44 -5.07
CA GLN A 105 -21.00 -26.43 -4.37
C GLN A 105 -22.40 -26.48 -4.97
N LYS A 106 -22.75 -27.55 -5.69
CA LYS A 106 -24.03 -27.69 -6.37
C LYS A 106 -25.24 -27.59 -5.42
N ARG A 107 -25.07 -27.95 -4.14
CA ARG A 107 -26.12 -27.79 -3.11
C ARG A 107 -26.59 -26.34 -2.96
N ASN A 108 -25.71 -25.36 -3.19
CA ASN A 108 -26.01 -23.92 -3.08
C ASN A 108 -27.09 -23.46 -4.07
N LEU A 109 -27.33 -24.19 -5.16
CA LEU A 109 -28.42 -23.92 -6.09
C LEU A 109 -29.79 -23.98 -5.44
N PHE A 110 -29.97 -24.87 -4.42
CA PHE A 110 -31.23 -25.12 -3.75
C PHE A 110 -31.24 -24.70 -2.28
N ASP A 111 -30.14 -24.09 -1.80
CA ASP A 111 -29.99 -23.65 -0.42
C ASP A 111 -30.60 -22.25 -0.22
N PRO A 112 -31.74 -22.12 0.53
CA PRO A 112 -32.32 -20.81 0.81
C PRO A 112 -31.37 -19.84 1.53
N ALA A 113 -30.48 -20.35 2.40
CA ALA A 113 -29.51 -19.54 3.11
C ALA A 113 -28.47 -18.93 2.14
N PHE A 114 -28.05 -19.69 1.13
CA PHE A 114 -27.19 -19.17 0.07
C PHE A 114 -27.89 -18.10 -0.77
N HIS A 115 -29.18 -18.30 -1.09
CA HIS A 115 -29.97 -17.30 -1.80
C HIS A 115 -30.20 -16.03 -0.98
N HIS A 116 -30.35 -16.14 0.33
CA HIS A 116 -30.42 -14.98 1.22
C HIS A 116 -29.07 -14.23 1.26
N PHE A 117 -27.96 -14.97 1.42
CA PHE A 117 -26.62 -14.43 1.45
C PHE A 117 -26.30 -13.54 0.23
N TRP A 118 -26.48 -14.04 -0.98
CA TRP A 118 -26.13 -13.24 -2.16
C TRP A 118 -27.08 -12.05 -2.39
N ARG A 119 -28.36 -12.16 -1.98
CA ARG A 119 -29.28 -11.00 -1.96
C ARG A 119 -28.82 -9.94 -0.96
N SER A 120 -28.24 -10.35 0.16
CA SER A 120 -27.64 -9.44 1.14
C SER A 120 -26.44 -8.69 0.56
N ILE A 121 -25.64 -9.33 -0.31
CA ILE A 121 -24.56 -8.63 -1.06
C ILE A 121 -25.15 -7.53 -1.94
N LEU A 122 -26.19 -7.82 -2.72
CA LEU A 122 -26.83 -6.81 -3.58
C LEU A 122 -27.43 -5.67 -2.76
N ARG A 123 -28.16 -6.02 -1.69
CA ARG A 123 -28.75 -5.03 -0.76
C ARG A 123 -27.70 -4.13 -0.13
N PHE A 124 -26.58 -4.70 0.31
CA PHE A 124 -25.45 -3.94 0.84
C PHE A 124 -24.92 -2.94 -0.20
N ASN A 125 -24.66 -3.39 -1.42
CA ASN A 125 -24.16 -2.54 -2.49
C ASN A 125 -25.10 -1.38 -2.78
N ASP A 126 -26.41 -1.59 -2.78
CA ASP A 126 -27.38 -0.55 -3.09
C ASP A 126 -27.49 0.46 -1.95
N ILE A 127 -27.63 0.01 -0.68
CA ILE A 127 -27.73 0.90 0.48
C ILE A 127 -26.44 1.71 0.68
N ALA A 128 -25.28 1.06 0.63
CA ALA A 128 -24.00 1.73 0.86
C ALA A 128 -23.73 2.81 -0.20
N ARG A 129 -24.04 2.58 -1.48
CA ARG A 129 -23.93 3.59 -2.54
C ARG A 129 -24.92 4.73 -2.33
N GLU A 130 -26.20 4.43 -2.07
CA GLU A 130 -27.22 5.45 -1.84
C GLU A 130 -26.85 6.37 -0.67
N GLU A 131 -26.36 5.82 0.45
CA GLU A 131 -25.95 6.63 1.60
C GLU A 131 -24.67 7.41 1.34
N LEU A 132 -23.73 6.86 0.56
CA LEU A 132 -22.51 7.54 0.15
C LEU A 132 -22.84 8.76 -0.75
N ASP A 133 -23.67 8.57 -1.77
CA ASP A 133 -24.09 9.60 -2.73
C ASP A 133 -24.90 10.72 -2.04
N SER A 134 -25.79 10.34 -1.13
CA SER A 134 -26.60 11.29 -0.34
C SER A 134 -25.86 11.90 0.85
N ARG A 135 -24.59 11.55 1.08
CA ARG A 135 -23.75 11.97 2.22
C ARG A 135 -24.38 11.66 3.59
N ARG A 136 -25.15 10.56 3.67
CA ARG A 136 -25.83 10.13 4.90
C ARG A 136 -24.97 9.22 5.78
N VAL A 137 -23.86 8.73 5.27
CA VAL A 137 -22.89 7.96 6.08
C VAL A 137 -22.31 8.91 7.14
N LYS A 138 -22.72 8.68 8.39
CA LYS A 138 -22.27 9.46 9.55
C LYS A 138 -20.93 8.89 10.06
N ASP A 139 -20.32 9.59 11.03
CA ASP A 139 -19.23 9.03 11.84
C ASP A 139 -19.74 7.82 12.59
N THR A 140 -19.48 6.65 12.03
CA THR A 140 -19.90 5.34 12.54
C THR A 140 -18.92 4.28 12.07
N THR A 141 -18.81 3.20 12.84
CA THR A 141 -18.01 2.04 12.45
C THR A 141 -18.78 1.16 11.46
N LEU A 142 -18.07 0.31 10.73
CA LEU A 142 -18.66 -0.67 9.82
C LEU A 142 -19.61 -1.59 10.59
N GLY A 143 -19.23 -2.08 11.77
CA GLY A 143 -20.06 -2.94 12.62
C GLY A 143 -21.38 -2.28 13.01
N ALA A 144 -21.33 -1.06 13.56
CA ALA A 144 -22.52 -0.31 13.96
C ALA A 144 -23.44 0.00 12.76
N TRP A 145 -22.87 0.23 11.56
CA TRP A 145 -23.64 0.42 10.35
C TRP A 145 -24.33 -0.88 9.89
N LEU A 146 -23.61 -2.01 9.93
CA LEU A 146 -24.18 -3.33 9.60
C LEU A 146 -25.31 -3.72 10.56
N ASP A 147 -25.18 -3.42 11.86
CA ASP A 147 -26.21 -3.63 12.88
C ASP A 147 -27.48 -2.82 12.57
N ARG A 148 -27.31 -1.52 12.31
CA ARG A 148 -28.40 -0.60 11.98
C ARG A 148 -29.23 -1.08 10.80
N HIS A 149 -28.57 -1.67 9.79
CA HIS A 149 -29.22 -2.14 8.57
C HIS A 149 -29.63 -3.62 8.64
N GLY A 150 -29.40 -4.30 9.76
CA GLY A 150 -29.82 -5.69 9.98
C GLY A 150 -29.16 -6.69 9.03
N PHE A 151 -27.84 -6.55 8.80
CA PHE A 151 -27.06 -7.55 8.10
C PHE A 151 -26.68 -8.69 9.04
N ASP A 152 -27.02 -9.92 8.62
CA ASP A 152 -26.80 -11.13 9.42
C ASP A 152 -25.33 -11.59 9.44
N GLU A 153 -25.08 -12.54 10.32
CA GLU A 153 -23.76 -13.15 10.51
C GLU A 153 -23.24 -13.84 9.23
N ASN A 154 -24.16 -14.52 8.50
CA ASN A 154 -23.80 -15.21 7.26
C ASN A 154 -23.21 -14.23 6.22
N PHE A 155 -23.81 -13.04 6.05
CA PHE A 155 -23.29 -12.01 5.18
C PHE A 155 -21.94 -11.44 5.70
N ARG A 156 -21.85 -11.18 7.01
CA ARG A 156 -20.64 -10.63 7.61
C ARG A 156 -19.46 -11.57 7.46
N GLU A 157 -19.62 -12.82 7.87
CA GLU A 157 -18.56 -13.82 7.92
C GLU A 157 -18.14 -14.38 6.57
N ASN A 158 -19.04 -14.43 5.60
CA ASN A 158 -18.75 -15.05 4.30
C ASN A 158 -18.55 -14.06 3.16
N TYR A 159 -18.68 -12.74 3.41
CA TYR A 159 -18.45 -11.74 2.41
C TYR A 159 -17.66 -10.52 2.93
N ILE A 160 -18.30 -9.67 3.78
CA ILE A 160 -17.77 -8.32 4.01
C ILE A 160 -16.52 -8.31 4.88
N LEU A 161 -16.46 -9.11 5.94
CA LEU A 161 -15.29 -9.19 6.81
C LEU A 161 -14.11 -9.86 6.12
N PRO A 162 -14.26 -11.05 5.47
CA PRO A 162 -13.16 -11.64 4.72
C PRO A 162 -12.62 -10.73 3.61
N MET A 163 -13.50 -10.00 2.91
CA MET A 163 -13.07 -9.09 1.86
C MET A 163 -12.32 -7.89 2.42
N GLY A 164 -12.84 -7.26 3.46
CA GLY A 164 -12.16 -6.13 4.11
C GLY A 164 -10.81 -6.55 4.70
N ALA A 165 -10.79 -7.65 5.43
CA ALA A 165 -9.57 -8.16 6.03
C ALA A 165 -8.52 -8.58 4.98
N ALA A 166 -8.93 -9.12 3.84
CA ALA A 166 -8.03 -9.44 2.73
C ALA A 166 -7.43 -8.18 2.08
N ILE A 167 -8.22 -7.10 1.95
CA ILE A 167 -7.78 -5.83 1.34
C ILE A 167 -6.74 -5.12 2.21
N TRP A 168 -6.96 -5.04 3.53
CA TRP A 168 -6.11 -4.26 4.44
C TRP A 168 -5.20 -5.11 5.33
N SER A 169 -5.21 -6.45 5.19
CA SER A 169 -4.48 -7.38 6.07
C SER A 169 -4.77 -7.12 7.55
N THR A 170 -6.04 -6.83 7.86
CA THR A 170 -6.55 -6.46 9.18
C THR A 170 -7.43 -7.60 9.70
N PRO A 171 -7.36 -7.99 11.00
CA PRO A 171 -8.25 -8.99 11.59
C PRO A 171 -9.73 -8.65 11.40
N GLU A 172 -10.58 -9.69 11.30
CA GLU A 172 -12.02 -9.50 11.06
C GLU A 172 -12.73 -8.69 12.16
N ASP A 173 -12.36 -8.89 13.42
CA ASP A 173 -12.90 -8.14 14.56
C ASP A 173 -12.57 -6.64 14.46
N ARG A 174 -11.32 -6.31 14.08
CA ARG A 174 -10.89 -4.93 13.86
C ARG A 174 -11.57 -4.29 12.65
N MET A 175 -11.96 -5.09 11.65
CA MET A 175 -12.71 -4.56 10.51
C MET A 175 -14.10 -4.02 10.90
N LEU A 176 -14.71 -4.53 11.98
CA LEU A 176 -15.96 -3.98 12.51
C LEU A 176 -15.80 -2.57 13.11
N GLU A 177 -14.61 -2.24 13.60
CA GLU A 177 -14.25 -0.91 14.12
C GLU A 177 -13.82 0.07 13.03
N TYR A 178 -13.64 -0.41 11.78
CA TYR A 178 -13.20 0.43 10.66
C TYR A 178 -14.22 1.53 10.36
N PRO A 179 -13.80 2.79 10.05
CA PRO A 179 -14.72 3.86 9.69
C PRO A 179 -15.54 3.50 8.45
N ALA A 180 -16.87 3.44 8.60
CA ALA A 180 -17.78 3.02 7.52
C ALA A 180 -17.63 3.88 6.26
N LEU A 181 -17.46 5.20 6.43
CA LEU A 181 -17.29 6.13 5.31
C LEU A 181 -16.02 5.83 4.48
N SER A 182 -14.89 5.58 5.14
CA SER A 182 -13.63 5.22 4.48
C SER A 182 -13.75 3.88 3.76
N PHE A 183 -14.40 2.90 4.40
CA PHE A 183 -14.68 1.60 3.83
C PHE A 183 -15.53 1.70 2.54
N PHE A 184 -16.65 2.43 2.60
CA PHE A 184 -17.55 2.56 1.44
C PHE A 184 -16.93 3.37 0.31
N ARG A 185 -16.19 4.44 0.62
CA ARG A 185 -15.42 5.18 -0.40
C ARG A 185 -14.43 4.29 -1.13
N PHE A 186 -13.73 3.42 -0.40
CA PHE A 186 -12.82 2.48 -1.02
C PHE A 186 -13.55 1.49 -1.93
N PHE A 187 -14.65 0.89 -1.43
CA PHE A 187 -15.47 -0.07 -2.19
C PHE A 187 -16.08 0.57 -3.45
N ASP A 188 -16.52 1.82 -3.34
CA ASP A 188 -17.07 2.58 -4.48
C ASP A 188 -15.98 2.92 -5.49
N ASN A 189 -14.86 3.48 -5.05
CA ASN A 189 -13.72 3.82 -5.89
C ASN A 189 -13.21 2.60 -6.68
N HIS A 190 -13.13 1.43 -6.04
CA HIS A 190 -12.68 0.19 -6.66
C HIS A 190 -13.81 -0.56 -7.40
N ARG A 191 -14.97 0.05 -7.54
CA ARG A 191 -16.15 -0.52 -8.19
C ARG A 191 -16.59 -1.88 -7.60
N LEU A 192 -16.26 -2.16 -6.34
CA LEU A 192 -16.64 -3.41 -5.67
C LEU A 192 -18.15 -3.52 -5.45
N MET A 193 -18.85 -2.37 -5.34
CA MET A 193 -20.31 -2.28 -5.23
C MET A 193 -21.02 -2.08 -6.57
N HIS A 194 -20.31 -2.10 -7.70
CA HIS A 194 -20.86 -1.84 -9.03
C HIS A 194 -20.91 -3.11 -9.89
N LYS A 195 -21.81 -3.14 -10.86
CA LYS A 195 -21.89 -4.22 -11.85
C LYS A 195 -20.70 -4.19 -12.80
N GLU A 196 -20.31 -2.99 -13.23
CA GLU A 196 -19.14 -2.78 -14.08
C GLU A 196 -17.88 -2.78 -13.23
N ARG A 197 -17.00 -3.73 -13.50
CA ARG A 197 -15.72 -3.89 -12.82
C ARG A 197 -14.61 -3.22 -13.61
N PRO A 198 -13.61 -2.61 -12.95
CA PRO A 198 -12.45 -2.07 -13.64
C PRO A 198 -11.63 -3.19 -14.30
N HIS A 199 -10.97 -2.86 -15.39
CA HIS A 199 -10.00 -3.77 -16.00
C HIS A 199 -8.70 -3.74 -15.20
N TRP A 200 -8.41 -4.85 -14.56
CA TRP A 200 -7.16 -5.00 -13.81
C TRP A 200 -6.01 -5.34 -14.73
N ARG A 201 -4.83 -4.91 -14.34
CA ARG A 201 -3.57 -5.10 -15.04
C ARG A 201 -2.47 -5.46 -14.06
N THR A 202 -1.41 -6.09 -14.58
CA THR A 202 -0.17 -6.38 -13.88
C THR A 202 1.02 -5.94 -14.73
N VAL A 203 2.18 -5.77 -14.11
CA VAL A 203 3.41 -5.42 -14.83
C VAL A 203 4.01 -6.67 -15.47
N THR A 204 4.24 -6.64 -16.78
CA THR A 204 4.85 -7.76 -17.53
C THR A 204 6.25 -8.04 -16.99
N GLY A 205 6.53 -9.30 -16.66
CA GLY A 205 7.82 -9.70 -16.07
C GLY A 205 8.02 -9.28 -14.62
N GLY A 206 6.96 -8.79 -13.96
CA GLY A 206 6.98 -8.41 -12.55
C GLY A 206 7.32 -6.95 -12.28
N SER A 207 6.93 -6.49 -11.09
CA SER A 207 7.00 -5.09 -10.67
C SER A 207 8.44 -4.53 -10.59
N GLN A 208 9.45 -5.38 -10.42
CA GLN A 208 10.85 -4.96 -10.47
C GLN A 208 11.26 -4.37 -11.83
N SER A 209 10.51 -4.63 -12.92
CA SER A 209 10.84 -4.08 -14.23
C SER A 209 10.74 -2.54 -14.25
N TYR A 210 9.71 -1.94 -13.66
CA TYR A 210 9.61 -0.49 -13.56
C TYR A 210 10.65 0.10 -12.61
N VAL A 211 10.95 -0.60 -11.50
CA VAL A 211 11.99 -0.18 -10.55
C VAL A 211 13.34 -0.04 -11.24
N LYS A 212 13.72 -1.03 -12.05
CA LYS A 212 14.96 -1.00 -12.83
C LYS A 212 15.04 0.21 -13.77
N LYS A 213 13.92 0.57 -14.41
CA LYS A 213 13.83 1.75 -15.29
C LYS A 213 14.02 3.06 -14.53
N VAL A 214 13.41 3.19 -13.34
CA VAL A 214 13.62 4.36 -12.47
C VAL A 214 15.06 4.45 -12.00
N VAL A 215 15.64 3.35 -11.53
CA VAL A 215 17.06 3.30 -11.09
C VAL A 215 18.00 3.68 -12.23
N ALA A 216 17.76 3.17 -13.44
CA ALA A 216 18.55 3.54 -14.61
C ALA A 216 18.46 5.06 -14.92
N ALA A 217 17.28 5.67 -14.78
CA ALA A 217 17.10 7.11 -14.97
C ALA A 217 17.76 7.96 -13.85
N LEU A 218 17.89 7.41 -12.65
CA LEU A 218 18.56 8.10 -11.52
C LEU A 218 20.09 7.93 -11.54
N GLY A 219 20.60 6.83 -12.09
CA GLY A 219 22.03 6.54 -12.18
C GLY A 219 22.74 6.60 -10.81
N ASP A 220 23.86 7.31 -10.74
CA ASP A 220 24.70 7.42 -9.55
C ASP A 220 24.06 8.13 -8.35
N ARG A 221 22.83 8.62 -8.48
CA ARG A 221 22.07 9.23 -7.37
C ARG A 221 21.52 8.20 -6.40
N VAL A 222 21.55 6.91 -6.74
CA VAL A 222 21.02 5.82 -5.88
C VAL A 222 22.15 5.29 -4.99
N ARG A 223 21.87 5.23 -3.70
CA ARG A 223 22.75 4.68 -2.65
C ARG A 223 22.07 3.47 -2.00
N ALA A 224 22.15 2.31 -2.65
CA ALA A 224 21.71 1.03 -2.08
C ALA A 224 22.65 0.60 -0.95
N GLY A 225 22.17 -0.22 -0.02
CA GLY A 225 22.94 -0.69 1.14
C GLY A 225 23.31 0.43 2.13
N THR A 226 22.68 1.60 2.04
CA THR A 226 22.99 2.76 2.90
C THR A 226 21.82 3.06 3.83
N GLU A 227 21.92 2.60 5.06
CA GLU A 227 20.93 2.87 6.10
C GLU A 227 21.15 4.25 6.72
N ILE A 228 20.09 5.07 6.77
CA ILE A 228 20.09 6.31 7.54
C ILE A 228 19.55 6.00 8.94
N ARG A 229 20.27 6.44 9.98
CA ARG A 229 19.96 6.19 11.39
C ARG A 229 19.45 7.41 12.12
N ASP A 230 19.96 8.59 11.75
CA ASP A 230 19.56 9.84 12.37
C ASP A 230 19.24 10.91 11.35
N VAL A 231 18.21 11.69 11.65
CA VAL A 231 17.74 12.84 10.90
C VAL A 231 17.55 13.99 11.88
N SER A 232 18.42 14.98 11.82
CA SER A 232 18.48 16.10 12.77
C SER A 232 18.56 17.45 12.06
N ARG A 233 18.25 18.55 12.76
CA ARG A 233 18.40 19.89 12.22
C ARG A 233 19.86 20.32 12.22
N PHE A 234 20.23 21.06 11.18
CA PHE A 234 21.55 21.68 11.07
C PHE A 234 21.40 23.10 10.51
N GLY A 235 21.09 24.06 11.39
CA GLY A 235 20.69 25.42 10.98
C GLY A 235 19.39 25.37 10.18
N ASP A 236 19.40 25.94 8.98
CA ASP A 236 18.26 25.92 8.04
C ASP A 236 18.23 24.66 7.15
N GLN A 237 19.11 23.72 7.38
CA GLN A 237 19.25 22.47 6.64
C GLN A 237 18.93 21.27 7.52
N VAL A 238 18.91 20.09 6.91
CA VAL A 238 18.69 18.81 7.59
C VAL A 238 19.94 17.96 7.43
N LYS A 239 20.43 17.43 8.54
CA LYS A 239 21.56 16.50 8.58
C LYS A 239 21.05 15.08 8.65
N LEU A 240 21.64 14.20 7.87
CA LEU A 240 21.47 12.74 7.90
C LEU A 240 22.76 12.09 8.40
N GLU A 241 22.64 11.10 9.27
CA GLU A 241 23.73 10.22 9.65
C GLU A 241 23.45 8.80 9.16
N ALA A 242 24.38 8.28 8.36
CA ALA A 242 24.31 6.91 7.88
C ALA A 242 24.90 5.92 8.89
N SER A 243 24.56 4.64 8.75
CA SER A 243 25.01 3.56 9.66
C SER A 243 26.54 3.36 9.71
N ASP A 244 27.25 3.84 8.70
CA ASP A 244 28.71 3.82 8.63
C ASP A 244 29.38 5.08 9.26
N GLY A 245 28.58 5.94 9.90
CA GLY A 245 29.02 7.18 10.56
C GLY A 245 29.22 8.35 9.61
N ARG A 246 29.00 8.20 8.31
CA ARG A 246 29.04 9.33 7.38
C ARG A 246 27.87 10.28 7.60
N GLN A 247 28.15 11.56 7.60
CA GLN A 247 27.17 12.62 7.74
C GLN A 247 26.99 13.35 6.41
N HIS A 248 25.74 13.66 6.10
CA HIS A 248 25.33 14.36 4.90
C HIS A 248 24.40 15.52 5.27
N VAL A 249 24.52 16.66 4.58
CA VAL A 249 23.67 17.83 4.82
C VAL A 249 22.92 18.17 3.53
N PHE A 250 21.61 18.37 3.67
CA PHE A 250 20.67 18.65 2.58
C PHE A 250 19.80 19.86 2.90
N ASP A 251 19.35 20.54 1.84
CA ASP A 251 18.37 21.62 1.98
C ASP A 251 16.99 21.08 2.41
N HIS A 252 16.65 19.88 1.90
CA HIS A 252 15.42 19.16 2.23
C HIS A 252 15.67 17.65 2.31
N VAL A 253 14.91 16.99 3.16
CA VAL A 253 14.91 15.53 3.30
C VAL A 253 13.48 15.01 3.16
N ILE A 254 13.27 14.01 2.30
CA ILE A 254 12.01 13.29 2.11
C ILE A 254 12.18 11.92 2.75
N LEU A 255 11.50 11.67 3.88
CA LEU A 255 11.41 10.35 4.47
C LEU A 255 10.27 9.59 3.78
N ALA A 256 10.62 8.70 2.87
CA ALA A 256 9.73 7.88 2.06
C ALA A 256 9.70 6.42 2.52
N SER A 257 9.95 6.19 3.79
CA SER A 257 9.90 4.90 4.49
C SER A 257 8.53 4.67 5.15
N HIS A 258 8.37 3.53 5.82
CA HIS A 258 7.25 3.33 6.75
C HIS A 258 7.28 4.41 7.85
N SER A 259 6.12 4.77 8.39
CA SER A 259 6.02 5.83 9.40
C SER A 259 6.75 5.48 10.70
N ASP A 260 6.75 4.22 11.12
CA ASP A 260 7.51 3.71 12.27
C ASP A 260 9.02 3.80 12.04
N GLN A 261 9.50 3.50 10.84
CA GLN A 261 10.90 3.65 10.46
C GLN A 261 11.30 5.13 10.39
N SER A 262 10.43 5.99 9.85
CA SER A 262 10.62 7.44 9.88
C SER A 262 10.68 7.96 11.31
N LEU A 263 9.78 7.51 12.18
CA LEU A 263 9.79 7.85 13.61
C LEU A 263 11.13 7.48 14.30
N ALA A 264 11.64 6.29 13.99
CA ALA A 264 12.89 5.79 14.58
C ALA A 264 14.12 6.59 14.17
N MET A 265 14.10 7.24 13.00
CA MET A 265 15.22 8.04 12.50
C MET A 265 15.18 9.50 12.97
N LEU A 266 14.01 10.04 13.36
CA LEU A 266 13.86 11.46 13.66
C LEU A 266 14.44 11.82 15.02
N GLY A 267 15.30 12.85 15.06
CA GLY A 267 15.78 13.49 16.27
C GLY A 267 14.67 14.25 17.03
N ASP A 268 14.99 14.62 18.27
CA ASP A 268 14.03 15.26 19.20
C ASP A 268 13.56 16.64 18.71
N GLU A 269 14.31 17.30 17.82
CA GLU A 269 13.92 18.57 17.21
C GLU A 269 12.66 18.46 16.32
N PHE A 270 12.27 17.25 15.98
CA PHE A 270 11.06 16.94 15.23
C PHE A 270 9.99 16.25 16.10
N GLU A 271 9.93 16.57 17.41
CA GLU A 271 9.02 15.88 18.35
C GLU A 271 7.55 16.00 17.96
N ASP A 272 7.15 17.08 17.33
CA ASP A 272 5.79 17.24 16.79
C ASP A 272 5.47 16.18 15.71
N ARG A 273 6.43 15.87 14.80
CA ARG A 273 6.29 14.79 13.80
C ARG A 273 6.34 13.43 14.46
N ARG A 274 7.25 13.24 15.41
CA ARG A 274 7.37 11.99 16.18
C ARG A 274 6.08 11.67 16.90
N PHE A 275 5.46 12.67 17.55
CA PHE A 275 4.18 12.53 18.23
C PHE A 275 3.08 12.01 17.30
N MET A 276 2.93 12.62 16.12
CA MET A 276 1.94 12.19 15.13
C MET A 276 2.24 10.79 14.57
N LEU A 277 3.51 10.50 14.25
CA LEU A 277 3.92 9.20 13.68
C LEU A 277 3.69 8.03 14.63
N ARG A 278 3.73 8.24 15.96
CA ARG A 278 3.41 7.22 16.97
C ARG A 278 1.99 6.65 16.87
N SER A 279 1.07 7.39 16.26
CA SER A 279 -0.33 6.96 16.08
C SER A 279 -0.53 6.03 14.88
N ILE A 280 0.51 5.78 14.08
CA ILE A 280 0.42 4.95 12.87
C ILE A 280 1.13 3.63 13.13
N HIS A 281 0.36 2.59 13.38
CA HIS A 281 0.87 1.27 13.72
C HIS A 281 1.04 0.40 12.47
N TYR A 282 1.96 -0.57 12.57
CA TYR A 282 2.19 -1.57 11.54
C TYR A 282 1.94 -2.95 12.09
N ARG A 283 1.41 -3.82 11.24
CA ARG A 283 1.24 -5.24 11.54
C ARG A 283 2.14 -6.07 10.63
N PRO A 284 2.98 -6.95 11.20
CA PRO A 284 3.76 -7.90 10.41
C PRO A 284 2.84 -8.96 9.81
N ASN A 285 3.08 -9.29 8.54
CA ASN A 285 2.40 -10.38 7.83
C ASN A 285 3.45 -11.39 7.39
N GLN A 286 3.28 -12.64 7.81
CA GLN A 286 4.12 -13.74 7.35
C GLN A 286 3.67 -14.19 5.97
N ILE A 287 4.58 -14.19 5.03
CA ILE A 287 4.30 -14.46 3.62
C ILE A 287 5.10 -15.67 3.15
N TYR A 288 4.44 -16.54 2.40
CA TYR A 288 5.05 -17.72 1.77
C TYR A 288 4.84 -17.68 0.26
N LEU A 289 5.91 -17.85 -0.50
CA LEU A 289 5.86 -18.15 -1.93
C LEU A 289 6.03 -19.65 -2.10
N HIS A 290 5.02 -20.33 -2.63
CA HIS A 290 4.95 -21.79 -2.63
C HIS A 290 4.14 -22.37 -3.81
N ARG A 291 4.15 -23.69 -3.93
CA ARG A 291 3.38 -24.48 -4.89
C ARG A 291 2.42 -25.47 -4.23
N ASP A 292 2.15 -25.31 -2.93
CA ASP A 292 1.26 -26.22 -2.18
C ASP A 292 -0.21 -25.86 -2.36
N PRO A 293 -1.06 -26.72 -3.00
CA PRO A 293 -2.47 -26.44 -3.17
C PRO A 293 -3.32 -26.63 -1.87
N ALA A 294 -2.74 -27.11 -0.78
CA ALA A 294 -3.44 -27.31 0.48
C ALA A 294 -4.00 -25.98 1.06
N LEU A 295 -3.38 -24.85 0.69
CA LEU A 295 -3.80 -23.51 1.07
C LEU A 295 -4.72 -22.83 0.03
N MET A 296 -5.46 -23.63 -0.74
CA MET A 296 -6.48 -23.20 -1.68
C MET A 296 -7.83 -23.82 -1.33
N PRO A 297 -8.97 -23.26 -1.80
CA PRO A 297 -10.28 -23.91 -1.62
C PRO A 297 -10.26 -25.36 -2.08
N LYS A 298 -10.98 -26.24 -1.38
CA LYS A 298 -11.04 -27.68 -1.71
C LYS A 298 -11.63 -27.93 -3.10
N HIS A 299 -12.69 -27.17 -3.45
CA HIS A 299 -13.29 -27.25 -4.78
C HIS A 299 -12.49 -26.43 -5.79
N ARG A 300 -11.86 -27.11 -6.76
CA ARG A 300 -11.08 -26.42 -7.81
C ARG A 300 -11.86 -25.36 -8.57
N SER A 301 -13.17 -25.54 -8.73
CA SER A 301 -14.08 -24.56 -9.36
C SER A 301 -14.24 -23.27 -8.55
N ALA A 302 -13.98 -23.30 -7.24
CA ALA A 302 -13.97 -22.12 -6.37
C ALA A 302 -12.65 -21.34 -6.41
N TRP A 303 -11.59 -21.89 -7.00
CA TRP A 303 -10.31 -21.19 -7.07
C TRP A 303 -10.44 -19.85 -7.80
N ALA A 304 -9.94 -18.83 -7.18
CA ALA A 304 -9.95 -17.45 -7.66
C ALA A 304 -8.55 -16.83 -7.60
N ALA A 305 -8.40 -15.63 -8.10
CA ALA A 305 -7.15 -14.88 -7.99
C ALA A 305 -6.78 -14.61 -6.52
N TRP A 306 -7.78 -14.27 -5.70
CA TRP A 306 -7.69 -14.06 -4.26
C TRP A 306 -8.55 -15.09 -3.55
N ASN A 307 -7.98 -15.89 -2.65
CA ASN A 307 -8.67 -16.95 -1.91
C ASN A 307 -8.50 -16.72 -0.42
N VAL A 308 -9.56 -16.33 0.26
CA VAL A 308 -9.60 -16.23 1.72
C VAL A 308 -9.99 -17.59 2.28
N LEU A 309 -9.09 -18.14 3.09
CA LEU A 309 -9.35 -19.34 3.86
C LEU A 309 -9.54 -18.89 5.33
N ARG A 310 -10.78 -18.94 5.80
CA ARG A 310 -11.04 -18.71 7.23
C ARG A 310 -10.44 -19.86 8.02
N GLN A 311 -9.80 -19.53 9.10
CA GLN A 311 -9.11 -20.48 9.97
C GLN A 311 -9.47 -20.15 11.44
N GLU A 312 -9.08 -20.99 12.37
CA GLU A 312 -9.24 -20.67 13.78
C GLU A 312 -8.24 -19.57 14.18
N GLY A 313 -8.70 -18.60 14.98
CA GLY A 313 -7.90 -17.45 15.41
C GLY A 313 -8.28 -16.14 14.71
N GLU A 314 -7.51 -15.10 14.99
CA GLU A 314 -7.83 -13.72 14.54
C GLU A 314 -7.37 -13.43 13.11
N ASP A 315 -6.39 -14.17 12.60
CA ASP A 315 -5.79 -13.90 11.30
C ASP A 315 -6.54 -14.57 10.15
N ILE A 316 -6.66 -13.84 9.06
CA ILE A 316 -7.11 -14.39 7.78
C ILE A 316 -5.93 -14.99 7.04
N CYS A 317 -6.08 -16.24 6.58
CA CYS A 317 -5.22 -16.81 5.59
C CYS A 317 -5.67 -16.35 4.20
N LEU A 318 -4.83 -15.61 3.51
CA LEU A 318 -5.10 -15.13 2.16
C LEU A 318 -4.11 -15.74 1.19
N THR A 319 -4.60 -16.49 0.21
CA THR A 319 -3.77 -17.09 -0.85
C THR A 319 -4.06 -16.44 -2.20
N TYR A 320 -3.04 -15.84 -2.78
CA TYR A 320 -3.03 -15.34 -4.15
C TYR A 320 -2.65 -16.46 -5.12
N TRP A 321 -3.46 -16.68 -6.14
CA TRP A 321 -3.12 -17.58 -7.24
C TRP A 321 -2.39 -16.82 -8.33
N MET A 322 -1.06 -16.86 -8.28
CA MET A 322 -0.20 -16.03 -9.12
C MET A 322 -0.33 -16.31 -10.61
N ASN A 323 -0.70 -17.56 -10.98
CA ASN A 323 -0.91 -17.91 -12.38
C ASN A 323 -2.04 -17.15 -13.07
N THR A 324 -3.04 -16.66 -12.31
CA THR A 324 -4.13 -15.84 -12.86
C THR A 324 -3.84 -14.35 -12.70
N LEU A 325 -3.12 -13.97 -11.66
CA LEU A 325 -2.76 -12.58 -11.39
C LEU A 325 -1.67 -12.06 -12.34
N GLN A 326 -0.65 -12.88 -12.63
CA GLN A 326 0.50 -12.51 -13.47
C GLN A 326 0.62 -13.32 -14.76
N ASN A 327 -0.46 -14.02 -15.19
CA ASN A 327 -0.47 -14.86 -16.40
C ASN A 327 0.70 -15.87 -16.46
N LEU A 328 1.11 -16.41 -15.31
CA LEU A 328 2.21 -17.37 -15.24
C LEU A 328 1.81 -18.73 -15.85
N PRO A 329 2.80 -19.58 -16.24
CA PRO A 329 2.52 -20.86 -16.88
C PRO A 329 1.58 -21.73 -16.04
N LYS A 330 0.47 -22.16 -16.62
CA LYS A 330 -0.55 -22.98 -15.93
C LYS A 330 -0.04 -24.33 -15.44
N ALA A 331 1.01 -24.87 -16.07
CA ALA A 331 1.66 -26.11 -15.65
C ALA A 331 2.50 -25.97 -14.38
N CYS A 332 2.79 -24.74 -13.96
CA CYS A 332 3.58 -24.42 -12.78
C CYS A 332 2.73 -23.64 -11.76
N PRO A 333 1.80 -24.28 -11.01
CA PRO A 333 0.99 -23.59 -10.02
C PRO A 333 1.85 -22.89 -8.98
N LEU A 334 1.62 -21.57 -8.81
CA LEU A 334 2.36 -20.72 -7.88
C LEU A 334 1.37 -19.90 -7.04
N PHE A 335 1.64 -19.85 -5.76
CA PHE A 335 0.82 -19.19 -4.76
C PHE A 335 1.67 -18.28 -3.88
N VAL A 336 1.07 -17.18 -3.46
CA VAL A 336 1.60 -16.33 -2.39
C VAL A 336 0.55 -16.33 -1.29
N THR A 337 0.89 -16.86 -0.12
CA THR A 337 -0.03 -16.96 1.02
C THR A 337 0.43 -16.10 2.18
N LEU A 338 -0.50 -15.33 2.74
CA LEU A 338 -0.33 -14.51 3.92
C LEU A 338 -0.97 -15.19 5.14
N ASN A 339 -0.23 -15.19 6.25
CA ASN A 339 -0.68 -15.56 7.60
C ASN A 339 -1.41 -16.92 7.69
N PRO A 340 -0.92 -18.01 7.10
CA PRO A 340 -1.53 -19.32 7.30
C PRO A 340 -1.24 -19.84 8.71
N ASN A 341 -2.23 -20.42 9.41
CA ASN A 341 -2.03 -21.10 10.71
C ASN A 341 -1.07 -22.28 10.57
N MET A 342 -1.15 -23.00 9.46
CA MET A 342 -0.19 -24.02 9.10
C MET A 342 0.57 -23.55 7.85
N PRO A 343 1.91 -23.45 7.94
CA PRO A 343 2.70 -23.10 6.77
C PRO A 343 2.53 -24.14 5.65
N PRO A 344 2.75 -23.76 4.37
CA PRO A 344 2.80 -24.73 3.30
C PRO A 344 3.92 -25.76 3.53
N ALA A 345 3.79 -26.95 2.96
CA ALA A 345 4.79 -28.00 3.08
C ALA A 345 6.19 -27.48 2.68
N GLU A 346 7.22 -27.84 3.44
CA GLU A 346 8.59 -27.34 3.26
C GLU A 346 9.13 -27.62 1.85
N ASP A 347 8.92 -28.84 1.35
CA ASP A 347 9.33 -29.29 0.01
C ASP A 347 8.58 -28.60 -1.14
N LYS A 348 7.51 -27.85 -0.82
CA LYS A 348 6.70 -27.06 -1.76
C LYS A 348 6.89 -25.55 -1.58
N THR A 349 7.73 -25.12 -0.65
CA THR A 349 7.96 -23.70 -0.33
C THR A 349 9.24 -23.22 -0.99
N PHE A 350 9.15 -22.16 -1.78
CA PHE A 350 10.30 -21.53 -2.43
C PHE A 350 10.97 -20.49 -1.52
N SER A 351 10.18 -19.70 -0.80
CA SER A 351 10.69 -18.71 0.17
C SER A 351 9.62 -18.24 1.13
N SER A 352 10.06 -17.75 2.30
CA SER A 352 9.21 -17.06 3.27
C SER A 352 9.86 -15.75 3.70
N PHE A 353 9.05 -14.76 4.06
CA PHE A 353 9.49 -13.43 4.49
C PHE A 353 8.35 -12.69 5.19
N THR A 354 8.65 -11.55 5.80
CA THR A 354 7.67 -10.71 6.49
C THR A 354 7.56 -9.36 5.78
N PHE A 355 6.31 -8.91 5.55
CA PHE A 355 5.99 -7.54 5.20
C PHE A 355 5.09 -6.91 6.26
N ASP A 356 5.40 -5.66 6.59
CA ASP A 356 4.63 -4.89 7.55
C ASP A 356 3.62 -4.01 6.81
N HIS A 357 2.33 -4.10 7.22
CA HIS A 357 1.27 -3.29 6.63
C HIS A 357 0.74 -2.27 7.66
N PRO A 358 0.53 -0.99 7.24
CA PRO A 358 -0.01 0.03 8.12
C PRO A 358 -1.48 -0.28 8.46
N GLN A 359 -1.87 0.06 9.69
CA GLN A 359 -3.25 -0.05 10.15
C GLN A 359 -3.94 1.30 10.05
N PHE A 360 -5.16 1.32 9.50
CA PHE A 360 -5.93 2.52 9.19
C PHE A 360 -7.09 2.68 10.17
N ASP A 361 -6.80 3.14 11.36
CA ASP A 361 -7.78 3.49 12.37
C ASP A 361 -8.01 5.01 12.47
N THR A 362 -8.98 5.43 13.26
CA THR A 362 -9.30 6.85 13.44
C THR A 362 -8.11 7.69 13.94
N PRO A 363 -7.31 7.23 14.92
CA PRO A 363 -6.07 7.93 15.32
C PRO A 363 -5.07 8.11 14.20
N ALA A 364 -4.83 7.06 13.39
CA ALA A 364 -3.92 7.12 12.25
C ALA A 364 -4.40 8.11 11.19
N GLU A 365 -5.70 8.11 10.84
CA GLU A 365 -6.28 9.08 9.91
C GLU A 365 -6.16 10.53 10.42
N ALA A 366 -6.36 10.76 11.72
CA ALA A 366 -6.19 12.07 12.33
C ALA A 366 -4.72 12.53 12.25
N ALA A 367 -3.78 11.66 12.60
CA ALA A 367 -2.34 11.93 12.51
C ALA A 367 -1.90 12.28 11.08
N VAL A 368 -2.36 11.53 10.09
CA VAL A 368 -2.06 11.82 8.67
C VAL A 368 -2.57 13.19 8.24
N ARG A 369 -3.76 13.60 8.69
CA ARG A 369 -4.29 14.96 8.39
C ARG A 369 -3.39 16.07 8.95
N GLU A 370 -2.92 15.91 10.19
CA GLU A 370 -2.03 16.89 10.81
C GLU A 370 -0.63 16.88 10.17
N ILE A 371 -0.07 15.70 9.89
CA ILE A 371 1.20 15.58 9.16
C ILE A 371 1.12 16.33 7.83
N LYS A 372 0.04 16.16 7.08
CA LYS A 372 -0.15 16.88 5.80
C LYS A 372 -0.14 18.39 5.97
N ARG A 373 -0.56 18.95 7.11
CA ARG A 373 -0.56 20.41 7.37
C ARG A 373 0.83 20.98 7.59
N VAL A 374 1.71 20.21 8.20
CA VAL A 374 3.07 20.67 8.59
C VAL A 374 4.16 20.08 7.70
N ASN A 375 3.78 19.32 6.66
CA ASN A 375 4.74 18.66 5.78
C ASN A 375 5.60 19.68 5.03
N GLY A 376 6.92 19.56 5.12
CA GLY A 376 7.90 20.45 4.51
C GLY A 376 8.44 21.56 5.46
N GLU A 377 7.84 21.76 6.63
CA GLU A 377 8.36 22.71 7.61
C GLU A 377 9.72 22.23 8.13
N GLY A 378 10.67 23.15 8.24
CA GLY A 378 12.03 22.87 8.66
C GLY A 378 12.82 21.97 7.70
N GLY A 379 12.41 21.92 6.42
CA GLY A 379 13.09 21.12 5.39
C GLY A 379 12.76 19.61 5.44
N LEU A 380 11.91 19.17 6.38
CA LEU A 380 11.52 17.77 6.54
C LEU A 380 10.19 17.47 5.85
N TRP A 381 10.19 16.45 4.99
CA TRP A 381 9.03 15.96 4.27
C TRP A 381 8.80 14.48 4.58
N LEU A 382 7.55 14.12 4.69
CA LEU A 382 7.11 12.74 4.88
C LEU A 382 6.32 12.30 3.65
N ALA A 383 6.59 11.10 3.15
CA ALA A 383 5.88 10.49 2.04
C ALA A 383 5.72 8.98 2.28
N GLY A 384 4.62 8.39 1.81
CA GLY A 384 4.37 6.97 1.97
C GLY A 384 2.96 6.59 1.58
N ALA A 385 2.71 5.33 1.25
CA ALA A 385 1.37 4.81 0.98
C ALA A 385 0.46 4.93 2.21
N TRP A 386 1.03 4.92 3.42
CA TRP A 386 0.35 5.14 4.69
C TRP A 386 -0.30 6.53 4.84
N MET A 387 0.08 7.50 3.99
CA MET A 387 -0.57 8.82 3.93
C MET A 387 -1.90 8.80 3.14
N GLY A 388 -2.28 7.68 2.56
CA GLY A 388 -3.54 7.41 1.88
C GLY A 388 -4.19 6.14 2.43
N SER A 389 -4.59 5.23 1.57
CA SER A 389 -5.23 3.94 1.90
C SER A 389 -4.27 2.74 1.83
N GLY A 390 -2.97 2.97 1.69
CA GLY A 390 -1.93 1.94 1.70
C GLY A 390 -1.58 1.35 0.33
N PHE A 391 -2.15 1.86 -0.75
CA PHE A 391 -1.96 1.31 -2.09
C PHE A 391 -0.83 2.01 -2.87
N HIS A 392 -0.44 1.38 -3.98
CA HIS A 392 0.67 1.87 -4.81
C HIS A 392 0.42 3.29 -5.36
N GLU A 393 -0.82 3.59 -5.76
CA GLU A 393 -1.21 4.94 -6.19
C GLU A 393 -1.05 5.95 -5.06
N ASP A 394 -1.44 5.59 -3.83
CA ASP A 394 -1.30 6.50 -2.67
C ASP A 394 0.17 6.81 -2.38
N GLY A 395 1.02 5.80 -2.45
CA GLY A 395 2.46 5.97 -2.29
C GLY A 395 3.05 6.85 -3.38
N LEU A 396 2.70 6.60 -4.64
CA LEU A 396 3.13 7.40 -5.78
C LEU A 396 2.67 8.87 -5.62
N LYS A 397 1.39 9.09 -5.34
CA LYS A 397 0.82 10.44 -5.13
C LYS A 397 1.54 11.19 -4.03
N SER A 398 1.77 10.56 -2.90
CA SER A 398 2.48 11.14 -1.76
C SER A 398 3.91 11.57 -2.12
N GLY A 399 4.64 10.73 -2.86
CA GLY A 399 5.98 11.07 -3.36
C GLY A 399 5.96 12.21 -4.37
N LEU A 400 5.02 12.18 -5.34
CA LEU A 400 4.86 13.23 -6.34
C LEU A 400 4.42 14.55 -5.72
N GLU A 401 3.49 14.55 -4.77
CA GLU A 401 3.03 15.78 -4.09
C GLU A 401 4.20 16.50 -3.42
N THR A 402 5.05 15.74 -2.74
CA THR A 402 6.27 16.26 -2.11
C THR A 402 7.26 16.78 -3.15
N ALA A 403 7.54 16.00 -4.19
CA ALA A 403 8.49 16.40 -5.23
C ALA A 403 8.04 17.65 -6.00
N LEU A 404 6.77 17.75 -6.37
CA LEU A 404 6.20 18.90 -7.07
C LEU A 404 6.21 20.15 -6.18
N SER A 405 6.01 20.00 -4.87
CA SER A 405 6.13 21.09 -3.90
C SER A 405 7.57 21.64 -3.84
N LEU A 406 8.55 20.82 -4.14
CA LEU A 406 9.99 21.16 -4.21
C LEU A 406 10.47 21.52 -5.62
N GLY A 407 9.55 21.76 -6.57
CA GLY A 407 9.87 22.16 -7.94
C GLY A 407 10.19 21.01 -8.89
N GLY A 408 9.91 19.77 -8.49
CA GLY A 408 9.98 18.60 -9.35
C GLY A 408 9.02 18.70 -10.54
N LYS A 409 9.21 17.86 -11.55
CA LYS A 409 8.42 17.88 -12.78
C LYS A 409 8.07 16.47 -13.23
N VAL A 410 6.88 16.33 -13.83
CA VAL A 410 6.44 15.11 -14.51
C VAL A 410 5.84 15.47 -15.88
N PRO A 411 5.92 14.59 -16.89
CA PRO A 411 5.47 14.89 -18.26
C PRO A 411 3.94 14.71 -18.46
N TRP A 412 3.16 14.58 -17.38
CA TRP A 412 1.70 14.48 -17.40
C TRP A 412 1.05 15.46 -16.42
N VAL A 413 -0.27 15.63 -16.48
CA VAL A 413 -1.05 16.40 -15.51
C VAL A 413 -1.40 15.49 -14.33
N PRO A 414 -0.80 15.69 -13.14
CA PRO A 414 -1.07 14.86 -11.97
C PRO A 414 -2.52 14.96 -11.51
N GLN A 415 -3.14 13.81 -11.21
CA GLN A 415 -4.54 13.77 -10.77
C GLN A 415 -4.63 13.67 -9.24
N ASN A 416 -5.52 14.47 -8.65
CA ASN A 416 -5.76 14.50 -7.19
C ASN A 416 -4.47 14.71 -6.37
N ILE A 417 -3.57 15.53 -6.88
CA ILE A 417 -2.35 15.98 -6.20
C ILE A 417 -2.43 17.48 -6.03
N SER A 418 -2.15 17.96 -4.81
CA SER A 418 -2.18 19.37 -4.45
C SER A 418 -0.83 19.80 -3.89
N PRO A 419 0.14 20.15 -4.74
CA PRO A 419 1.47 20.55 -4.28
C PRO A 419 1.36 21.81 -3.41
N ARG A 420 2.11 21.84 -2.32
CA ARG A 420 2.27 23.03 -1.50
C ARG A 420 3.42 23.87 -2.05
N ARG A 421 3.35 25.19 -1.92
CA ARG A 421 4.56 25.97 -2.04
C ARG A 421 5.47 25.63 -0.87
N ALA A 422 6.71 25.22 -1.15
CA ALA A 422 7.72 25.12 -0.11
C ALA A 422 7.75 26.47 0.64
N PRO A 423 7.80 26.47 1.98
CA PRO A 423 7.91 27.72 2.72
C PRO A 423 9.12 28.47 2.19
N GLU A 424 8.93 29.74 1.78
CA GLU A 424 10.04 30.62 1.42
C GLU A 424 11.00 30.67 2.61
N LYS A 425 12.28 30.43 2.36
CA LYS A 425 13.30 30.63 3.38
C LYS A 425 13.21 32.09 3.83
N VAL A 426 12.74 32.31 5.04
CA VAL A 426 12.82 33.65 5.67
C VAL A 426 14.31 33.95 5.77
N ALA A 427 14.79 34.88 4.94
CA ALA A 427 16.16 35.37 5.06
C ALA A 427 16.29 35.87 6.51
N ALA A 428 17.22 35.29 7.25
CA ALA A 428 17.55 35.80 8.58
C ALA A 428 18.02 37.24 8.39
N GLU A 429 17.16 38.22 8.65
CA GLU A 429 17.57 39.62 8.78
C GLU A 429 18.60 39.68 9.93
N GLY A 430 19.82 39.99 9.59
CA GLY A 430 20.93 40.13 10.51
C GLY A 430 20.55 41.10 11.62
N ALA A 431 20.35 40.60 12.82
CA ALA A 431 20.29 41.41 14.03
C ALA A 431 21.64 42.04 14.28
N HIS A 432 21.91 43.17 13.64
CA HIS A 432 22.95 44.10 14.07
C HIS A 432 22.59 44.67 15.42
N LEU A 433 23.02 44.04 16.49
CA LEU A 433 23.08 44.63 17.81
C LEU A 433 24.00 45.85 17.76
N LYS A 434 23.45 47.07 17.62
CA LYS A 434 24.16 48.29 17.93
C LYS A 434 24.40 48.35 19.43
N ILE A 435 25.62 48.06 19.84
CA ILE A 435 26.11 48.40 21.18
C ILE A 435 26.22 49.91 21.24
N VAL A 436 25.24 50.54 21.90
CA VAL A 436 25.33 51.98 22.27
C VAL A 436 26.22 52.05 23.50
N GLY A 437 27.47 52.42 23.29
CA GLY A 437 28.34 52.80 24.39
C GLY A 437 27.83 54.04 25.10
N LYS A 438 27.56 53.98 26.39
CA LYS A 438 27.41 55.14 27.27
C LYS A 438 28.80 55.54 27.72
N ASN A 439 29.25 56.63 27.18
CA ASN A 439 30.27 57.48 27.83
C ASN A 439 29.52 58.70 28.41
N GLY A 440 29.80 59.03 29.68
CA GLY A 440 29.34 60.22 30.39
C GLY A 440 28.97 59.96 31.84
#